data_5f855e9daae8050687e2e1a086297a0c
#
_entry.id   5f855e9daae8050687e2e1a086297a0c
#
_cell.length_a   1.000
_cell.length_b   1.000
_cell.length_c   1.000
_cell.angle_alpha   90.00
_cell.angle_beta   90.00
_cell.angle_gamma   90.00
#
_symmetry.space_group_name_H-M   'P 1'
#
loop_
_entity.id
_entity.type
_entity.pdbx_description
1 polymer ?
#
loop_
_entity_poly.entity_id
_entity_poly.type
_entity_poly.pdbx_seq_one_letter_code
_entity_poly.pdbx_strand_id
1 'polypeptide(L)'
;DAATILQATDFSRKNPCIHAVPNGEEVKRQLLHIYDARGNGFEHAVEMTGRLYTTLALFLKSSAKKDTQLTSATYVQKSIEYISANYSYPITVEDIAAYVGLSRSHLFRSFELVLQQSPKEYLTDFRMKQACYLLEHSNLSITAIANSVGFDNGLYFSKTFHKKKGASPKAYRIKIRGTE
;
A
#
# COMPACT_ATOMS: atom_id res chain seq x y z
N ASP A 1 -25.86 -0.02 19.92
CA ASP A 1 -24.83 0.71 20.67
C ASP A 1 -23.86 1.36 19.70
N ALA A 2 -23.56 2.66 19.90
CA ALA A 2 -22.68 3.43 19.02
C ALA A 2 -21.26 2.83 18.93
N ALA A 3 -20.78 2.23 20.03
CA ALA A 3 -19.48 1.58 20.07
C ALA A 3 -19.41 0.36 19.14
N THR A 4 -20.48 -0.42 19.08
CA THR A 4 -20.60 -1.59 18.19
C THR A 4 -20.61 -1.16 16.73
N ILE A 5 -21.32 -0.07 16.39
CA ILE A 5 -21.34 0.50 15.04
C ILE A 5 -19.96 1.03 14.65
N LEU A 6 -19.28 1.74 15.55
CA LEU A 6 -17.93 2.25 15.32
C LEU A 6 -16.90 1.14 15.16
N GLN A 7 -17.03 0.03 15.90
CA GLN A 7 -16.17 -1.15 15.75
C GLN A 7 -16.41 -1.89 14.43
N ALA A 8 -17.66 -1.94 13.97
CA ALA A 8 -18.02 -2.57 12.70
C ALA A 8 -17.71 -1.71 11.47
N THR A 9 -17.44 -0.41 11.67
CA THR A 9 -16.95 0.51 10.64
C THR A 9 -15.53 0.90 10.97
N ASP A 10 -14.66 1.04 10.00
CA ASP A 10 -13.27 1.53 10.21
C ASP A 10 -13.21 3.00 10.72
N PHE A 11 -14.31 3.52 11.23
CA PHE A 11 -14.41 4.86 11.79
C PHE A 11 -13.67 4.94 13.13
N SER A 12 -12.66 5.78 13.21
CA SER A 12 -11.97 6.09 14.46
C SER A 12 -11.48 7.54 14.45
N ARG A 13 -11.09 8.07 15.61
CA ARG A 13 -10.41 9.38 15.68
C ARG A 13 -9.13 9.41 14.85
N LYS A 14 -8.49 8.27 14.61
CA LYS A 14 -7.28 8.13 13.78
C LYS A 14 -7.60 7.97 12.29
N ASN A 15 -8.83 7.53 11.97
CA ASN A 15 -9.29 7.33 10.61
C ASN A 15 -10.72 7.91 10.46
N PRO A 16 -10.85 9.26 10.36
CA PRO A 16 -12.15 9.93 10.36
C PRO A 16 -12.85 9.90 8.99
N CYS A 17 -12.28 9.26 7.98
CA CYS A 17 -12.80 9.27 6.61
C CYS A 17 -13.04 7.86 6.07
N ILE A 18 -14.12 7.68 5.32
CA ILE A 18 -14.36 6.51 4.48
C ILE A 18 -13.86 6.84 3.07
N HIS A 19 -12.81 6.16 2.60
CA HIS A 19 -12.17 6.46 1.31
C HIS A 19 -12.88 5.88 0.08
N ALA A 20 -13.70 4.86 0.24
CA ALA A 20 -14.47 4.28 -0.87
C ALA A 20 -15.77 3.69 -0.34
N VAL A 21 -16.89 4.22 -0.81
CA VAL A 21 -18.22 3.68 -0.52
C VAL A 21 -18.75 3.06 -1.82
N PRO A 22 -18.89 1.72 -1.89
CA PRO A 22 -19.33 1.03 -3.11
C PRO A 22 -20.65 1.53 -3.70
N ASN A 23 -21.49 2.15 -2.86
CA ASN A 23 -22.81 2.69 -3.22
C ASN A 23 -22.89 4.19 -2.90
N GLY A 24 -21.87 4.98 -3.29
CA GLY A 24 -21.76 6.41 -2.94
C GLY A 24 -22.99 7.24 -3.32
N GLU A 25 -23.61 7.00 -4.46
CA GLU A 25 -24.84 7.70 -4.89
C GLU A 25 -26.03 7.35 -3.99
N GLU A 26 -26.18 6.11 -3.55
CA GLU A 26 -27.21 5.72 -2.61
C GLU A 26 -27.02 6.38 -1.23
N VAL A 27 -25.78 6.40 -0.73
CA VAL A 27 -25.43 7.07 0.52
C VAL A 27 -25.73 8.57 0.42
N LYS A 28 -25.32 9.21 -0.67
CA LYS A 28 -25.62 10.63 -0.95
C LYS A 28 -27.13 10.89 -0.93
N ARG A 29 -27.92 10.05 -1.60
CA ARG A 29 -29.38 10.15 -1.60
C ARG A 29 -29.95 10.05 -0.18
N GLN A 30 -29.51 9.09 0.64
CA GLN A 30 -29.95 8.94 2.01
C GLN A 30 -29.57 10.15 2.89
N LEU A 31 -28.38 10.71 2.72
CA LEU A 31 -27.95 11.93 3.42
C LEU A 31 -28.83 13.13 3.04
N LEU A 32 -29.16 13.29 1.76
CA LEU A 32 -30.10 14.33 1.32
C LEU A 32 -31.48 14.15 1.93
N HIS A 33 -32.01 12.92 2.00
CA HIS A 33 -33.29 12.64 2.65
C HIS A 33 -33.27 12.94 4.15
N ILE A 34 -32.14 12.76 4.86
CA ILE A 34 -32.00 13.21 6.26
C ILE A 34 -32.11 14.74 6.32
N TYR A 35 -31.44 15.42 5.38
CA TYR A 35 -31.50 16.88 5.31
C TYR A 35 -32.92 17.38 5.03
N ASP A 36 -33.66 16.75 4.14
CA ASP A 36 -35.03 17.13 3.77
C ASP A 36 -36.05 16.88 4.92
N ALA A 37 -35.79 15.86 5.76
CA ALA A 37 -36.62 15.52 6.92
C ALA A 37 -36.45 16.47 8.12
N ARG A 38 -35.66 17.55 8.01
CA ARG A 38 -35.43 18.51 9.09
C ARG A 38 -36.72 19.28 9.42
N GLY A 39 -36.97 19.42 10.70
CA GLY A 39 -38.09 20.19 11.23
C GLY A 39 -38.01 20.30 12.75
N ASN A 40 -38.93 21.04 13.34
CA ASN A 40 -38.94 21.31 14.78
C ASN A 40 -39.92 20.41 15.57
N GLY A 41 -40.60 19.46 14.90
CA GLY A 41 -41.53 18.54 15.51
C GLY A 41 -40.90 17.22 15.94
N PHE A 42 -41.55 16.52 16.87
CA PHE A 42 -41.13 15.18 17.30
C PHE A 42 -41.13 14.18 16.13
N GLU A 43 -42.11 14.27 15.24
CA GLU A 43 -42.23 13.48 14.01
C GLU A 43 -40.98 13.61 13.12
N HIS A 44 -40.48 14.84 12.95
CA HIS A 44 -39.24 15.09 12.19
C HIS A 44 -38.00 14.45 12.85
N ALA A 45 -37.91 14.51 14.19
CA ALA A 45 -36.85 13.87 14.93
C ALA A 45 -36.83 12.35 14.75
N VAL A 46 -38.04 11.72 14.78
CA VAL A 46 -38.19 10.27 14.55
C VAL A 46 -37.83 9.92 13.12
N GLU A 47 -38.29 10.69 12.13
CA GLU A 47 -37.96 10.46 10.71
C GLU A 47 -36.46 10.58 10.45
N MET A 48 -35.81 11.64 10.91
CA MET A 48 -34.38 11.83 10.80
C MET A 48 -33.57 10.67 11.42
N THR A 49 -33.99 10.21 12.60
CA THR A 49 -33.38 9.09 13.32
C THR A 49 -33.49 7.79 12.49
N GLY A 50 -34.70 7.50 11.97
CA GLY A 50 -34.93 6.34 11.12
C GLY A 50 -34.05 6.36 9.84
N ARG A 51 -33.95 7.51 9.18
CA ARG A 51 -33.12 7.70 8.01
C ARG A 51 -31.61 7.58 8.33
N LEU A 52 -31.17 8.08 9.50
CA LEU A 52 -29.83 7.91 9.98
C LEU A 52 -29.49 6.42 10.18
N TYR A 53 -30.37 5.65 10.83
CA TYR A 53 -30.19 4.20 11.00
C TYR A 53 -30.12 3.47 9.65
N THR A 54 -30.95 3.87 8.68
CA THR A 54 -30.90 3.32 7.31
C THR A 54 -29.55 3.61 6.65
N THR A 55 -29.03 4.82 6.78
CA THR A 55 -27.71 5.21 6.26
C THR A 55 -26.59 4.41 6.92
N LEU A 56 -26.63 4.26 8.25
CA LEU A 56 -25.67 3.44 9.00
C LEU A 56 -25.73 1.97 8.57
N ALA A 57 -26.94 1.43 8.30
CA ALA A 57 -27.09 0.07 7.79
C ALA A 57 -26.44 -0.11 6.40
N LEU A 58 -26.48 0.90 5.52
CA LEU A 58 -25.76 0.89 4.24
C LEU A 58 -24.25 0.85 4.45
N PHE A 59 -23.71 1.62 5.38
CA PHE A 59 -22.30 1.56 5.72
C PHE A 59 -21.90 0.19 6.29
N LEU A 60 -22.71 -0.39 7.19
CA LEU A 60 -22.46 -1.73 7.73
C LEU A 60 -22.49 -2.80 6.63
N LYS A 61 -23.48 -2.75 5.71
CA LYS A 61 -23.53 -3.65 4.55
C LYS A 61 -22.34 -3.48 3.62
N SER A 62 -21.85 -2.25 3.44
CA SER A 62 -20.65 -1.96 2.66
C SER A 62 -19.40 -2.46 3.36
N SER A 63 -19.35 -2.38 4.68
CA SER A 63 -18.26 -2.93 5.50
C SER A 63 -18.31 -4.46 5.53
N ALA A 64 -19.49 -5.08 5.63
CA ALA A 64 -19.65 -6.54 5.58
C ALA A 64 -19.31 -7.15 4.21
N LYS A 65 -19.51 -6.41 3.10
CA LYS A 65 -18.97 -6.79 1.79
C LYS A 65 -17.44 -6.66 1.70
N LYS A 66 -16.81 -5.99 2.65
CA LYS A 66 -15.36 -5.98 2.84
C LYS A 66 -14.79 -7.23 3.51
N ASP A 67 -15.56 -8.28 3.75
CA ASP A 67 -15.04 -9.61 4.06
C ASP A 67 -14.38 -10.32 2.86
N THR A 68 -14.37 -9.70 1.69
CA THR A 68 -13.27 -9.80 0.74
C THR A 68 -12.23 -8.70 1.00
N GLN A 69 -11.98 -8.31 2.24
CA GLN A 69 -10.79 -7.53 2.53
C GLN A 69 -9.61 -8.36 2.09
N LEU A 70 -8.97 -7.87 1.04
CA LEU A 70 -7.61 -8.29 0.72
C LEU A 70 -6.85 -8.20 2.04
N THR A 71 -6.50 -9.35 2.60
CA THR A 71 -5.74 -9.40 3.85
C THR A 71 -4.46 -8.60 3.66
N SER A 72 -3.82 -8.15 4.74
CA SER A 72 -2.50 -7.51 4.62
C SER A 72 -1.55 -8.36 3.77
N ALA A 73 -1.66 -9.70 3.86
CA ALA A 73 -0.92 -10.63 3.02
C ALA A 73 -1.23 -10.46 1.52
N THR A 74 -2.49 -10.27 1.15
CA THR A 74 -2.88 -10.07 -0.27
C THR A 74 -2.40 -8.72 -0.81
N TYR A 75 -2.45 -7.67 0.00
CA TYR A 75 -1.88 -6.36 -0.40
C TYR A 75 -0.37 -6.44 -0.57
N VAL A 76 0.32 -7.10 0.33
CA VAL A 76 1.77 -7.32 0.23
C VAL A 76 2.11 -8.16 -1.00
N GLN A 77 1.38 -9.24 -1.27
CA GLN A 77 1.57 -10.07 -2.46
C GLN A 77 1.43 -9.25 -3.76
N LYS A 78 0.35 -8.47 -3.91
CA LYS A 78 0.16 -7.59 -5.07
C LYS A 78 1.26 -6.52 -5.19
N SER A 79 1.73 -5.99 -4.06
CA SER A 79 2.84 -5.04 -4.05
C SER A 79 4.15 -5.68 -4.52
N ILE A 80 4.41 -6.91 -4.11
CA ILE A 80 5.57 -7.70 -4.57
C ILE A 80 5.51 -7.95 -6.08
N GLU A 81 4.34 -8.30 -6.60
CA GLU A 81 4.12 -8.48 -8.05
C GLU A 81 4.39 -7.18 -8.81
N TYR A 82 3.86 -6.05 -8.32
CA TYR A 82 4.15 -4.73 -8.90
C TYR A 82 5.62 -4.38 -8.86
N ILE A 83 6.30 -4.58 -7.73
CA ILE A 83 7.74 -4.36 -7.57
C ILE A 83 8.51 -5.24 -8.56
N SER A 84 8.20 -6.51 -8.68
CA SER A 84 8.90 -7.44 -9.56
C SER A 84 8.77 -7.08 -11.05
N ALA A 85 7.64 -6.50 -11.44
CA ALA A 85 7.42 -6.04 -12.81
C ALA A 85 8.04 -4.66 -13.10
N ASN A 86 8.25 -3.81 -12.07
CA ASN A 86 8.59 -2.40 -12.27
C ASN A 86 9.88 -1.95 -11.57
N TYR A 87 10.65 -2.83 -10.92
CA TYR A 87 11.83 -2.47 -10.13
C TYR A 87 12.90 -1.70 -10.89
N SER A 88 12.99 -1.91 -12.21
CA SER A 88 13.96 -1.23 -13.10
C SER A 88 13.60 0.24 -13.37
N TYR A 89 12.36 0.64 -13.13
CA TYR A 89 11.91 2.02 -13.24
C TYR A 89 12.05 2.77 -11.91
N PRO A 90 12.05 4.11 -11.91
CA PRO A 90 12.18 4.93 -10.70
C PRO A 90 10.88 4.95 -9.86
N ILE A 91 10.33 3.76 -9.55
CA ILE A 91 9.14 3.65 -8.71
C ILE A 91 9.42 4.04 -7.27
N THR A 92 8.42 4.65 -6.64
CA THR A 92 8.41 5.08 -5.24
C THR A 92 7.47 4.21 -4.39
N VAL A 93 7.53 4.37 -3.07
CA VAL A 93 6.58 3.72 -2.15
C VAL A 93 5.16 4.22 -2.38
N GLU A 94 5.03 5.47 -2.79
CA GLU A 94 3.76 6.12 -3.16
C GLU A 94 3.12 5.43 -4.37
N ASP A 95 3.90 5.11 -5.40
CA ASP A 95 3.42 4.40 -6.59
C ASP A 95 2.94 2.97 -6.24
N ILE A 96 3.68 2.27 -5.38
CA ILE A 96 3.29 0.95 -4.90
C ILE A 96 1.98 1.03 -4.10
N ALA A 97 1.85 2.02 -3.21
CA ALA A 97 0.65 2.22 -2.41
C ALA A 97 -0.57 2.54 -3.29
N ALA A 98 -0.40 3.43 -4.27
CA ALA A 98 -1.44 3.80 -5.22
C ALA A 98 -1.90 2.60 -6.05
N TYR A 99 -0.97 1.77 -6.53
CA TYR A 99 -1.29 0.56 -7.31
C TYR A 99 -2.19 -0.42 -6.56
N VAL A 100 -1.93 -0.63 -5.26
CA VAL A 100 -2.74 -1.55 -4.44
C VAL A 100 -3.94 -0.88 -3.77
N GLY A 101 -4.16 0.43 -3.99
CA GLY A 101 -5.28 1.20 -3.44
C GLY A 101 -5.15 1.46 -1.94
N LEU A 102 -3.94 1.59 -1.42
CA LEU A 102 -3.66 1.89 -0.01
C LEU A 102 -3.02 3.27 0.18
N SER A 103 -3.18 3.83 1.37
CA SER A 103 -2.30 4.91 1.82
C SER A 103 -0.89 4.35 2.12
N ARG A 104 0.14 5.21 2.00
CA ARG A 104 1.52 4.86 2.34
C ARG A 104 1.65 4.26 3.75
N SER A 105 0.95 4.83 4.73
CA SER A 105 0.98 4.36 6.11
C SER A 105 0.35 2.98 6.27
N HIS A 106 -0.70 2.68 5.51
CA HIS A 106 -1.34 1.37 5.53
C HIS A 106 -0.46 0.32 4.85
N LEU A 107 0.13 0.65 3.69
CA LEU A 107 1.10 -0.21 3.02
C LEU A 107 2.28 -0.56 3.95
N PHE A 108 2.85 0.45 4.64
CA PHE A 108 3.94 0.24 5.60
C PHE A 108 3.54 -0.75 6.69
N ARG A 109 2.39 -0.54 7.34
CA ARG A 109 1.89 -1.46 8.38
C ARG A 109 1.65 -2.88 7.86
N SER A 110 1.15 -3.02 6.63
CA SER A 110 0.94 -4.34 6.00
C SER A 110 2.26 -5.07 5.76
N PHE A 111 3.29 -4.36 5.28
CA PHE A 111 4.62 -4.92 5.07
C PHE A 111 5.29 -5.30 6.39
N GLU A 112 5.23 -4.44 7.41
CA GLU A 112 5.75 -4.75 8.75
C GLU A 112 5.07 -5.98 9.36
N LEU A 113 3.73 -6.08 9.23
CA LEU A 113 2.98 -7.21 9.77
C LEU A 113 3.33 -8.53 9.09
N VAL A 114 3.51 -8.53 7.77
CA VAL A 114 3.67 -9.77 6.98
C VAL A 114 5.13 -10.16 6.79
N LEU A 115 6.01 -9.17 6.56
CA LEU A 115 7.42 -9.39 6.18
C LEU A 115 8.41 -8.87 7.22
N GLN A 116 7.95 -8.18 8.26
CA GLN A 116 8.80 -7.50 9.26
C GLN A 116 9.84 -6.57 8.59
N GLN A 117 9.44 -5.93 7.50
CA GLN A 117 10.29 -5.11 6.65
C GLN A 117 9.47 -3.98 6.04
N SER A 118 10.07 -2.80 5.85
CA SER A 118 9.38 -1.71 5.15
C SER A 118 9.30 -1.93 3.63
N PRO A 119 8.29 -1.36 2.93
CA PRO A 119 8.18 -1.44 1.46
C PRO A 119 9.43 -0.92 0.74
N LYS A 120 10.05 0.14 1.26
CA LYS A 120 11.28 0.72 0.71
C LYS A 120 12.48 -0.23 0.83
N GLU A 121 12.62 -0.87 1.98
CA GLU A 121 13.67 -1.87 2.20
C GLU A 121 13.46 -3.07 1.28
N TYR A 122 12.23 -3.57 1.16
CA TYR A 122 11.92 -4.66 0.26
C TYR A 122 12.29 -4.33 -1.20
N LEU A 123 11.87 -3.16 -1.71
CA LEU A 123 12.24 -2.72 -3.06
C LEU A 123 13.76 -2.64 -3.24
N THR A 124 14.46 -2.09 -2.23
CA THR A 124 15.92 -2.00 -2.25
C THR A 124 16.58 -3.38 -2.29
N ASP A 125 16.12 -4.30 -1.46
CA ASP A 125 16.67 -5.66 -1.40
C ASP A 125 16.39 -6.44 -2.69
N PHE A 126 15.20 -6.25 -3.28
CA PHE A 126 14.86 -6.83 -4.58
C PHE A 126 15.82 -6.32 -5.67
N ARG A 127 16.04 -5.00 -5.75
CA ARG A 127 16.99 -4.39 -6.69
C ARG A 127 18.42 -4.90 -6.48
N MET A 128 18.86 -5.06 -5.22
CA MET A 128 20.18 -5.62 -4.90
C MET A 128 20.30 -7.08 -5.32
N LYS A 129 19.25 -7.89 -5.20
CA LYS A 129 19.22 -9.27 -5.69
C LYS A 129 19.38 -9.32 -7.21
N GLN A 130 18.68 -8.47 -7.94
CA GLN A 130 18.83 -8.37 -9.40
C GLN A 130 20.22 -7.86 -9.81
N ALA A 131 20.78 -6.89 -9.07
CA ALA A 131 22.13 -6.41 -9.30
C ALA A 131 23.19 -7.52 -9.12
N CYS A 132 23.06 -8.36 -8.10
CA CYS A 132 23.94 -9.51 -7.92
C CYS A 132 23.85 -10.46 -9.11
N TYR A 133 22.65 -10.78 -9.58
CA TYR A 133 22.45 -11.62 -10.76
C TYR A 133 23.14 -11.04 -12.00
N LEU A 134 23.00 -9.73 -12.27
CA LEU A 134 23.65 -9.07 -13.40
C LEU A 134 25.17 -8.99 -13.24
N LEU A 135 25.68 -8.81 -12.02
CA LEU A 135 27.12 -8.83 -11.75
C LEU A 135 27.73 -10.19 -12.05
N GLU A 136 27.02 -11.26 -11.80
CA GLU A 136 27.44 -12.64 -12.02
C GLU A 136 27.36 -13.03 -13.50
N HIS A 137 26.22 -12.73 -14.17
CA HIS A 137 25.88 -13.28 -15.48
C HIS A 137 26.01 -12.30 -16.66
N SER A 138 26.48 -11.05 -16.44
CA SER A 138 26.63 -10.07 -17.52
C SER A 138 27.93 -9.29 -17.46
N ASN A 139 28.42 -8.83 -18.62
CA ASN A 139 29.61 -7.96 -18.73
C ASN A 139 29.26 -6.46 -18.67
N LEU A 140 28.06 -6.11 -18.24
CA LEU A 140 27.62 -4.73 -18.12
C LEU A 140 28.55 -3.96 -17.15
N SER A 141 28.76 -2.67 -17.43
CA SER A 141 29.46 -1.78 -16.52
C SER A 141 28.65 -1.63 -15.20
N ILE A 142 29.30 -1.27 -14.11
CA ILE A 142 28.64 -1.05 -12.82
C ILE A 142 27.55 0.03 -12.93
N THR A 143 27.81 1.08 -13.71
CA THR A 143 26.83 2.14 -13.99
C THR A 143 25.63 1.60 -14.78
N ALA A 144 25.87 0.77 -15.81
CA ALA A 144 24.78 0.17 -16.57
C ALA A 144 23.92 -0.75 -15.69
N ILE A 145 24.54 -1.53 -14.80
CA ILE A 145 23.80 -2.36 -13.84
C ILE A 145 22.98 -1.49 -12.89
N ALA A 146 23.56 -0.40 -12.33
CA ALA A 146 22.83 0.51 -11.46
C ALA A 146 21.56 1.03 -12.14
N ASN A 147 21.67 1.51 -13.37
CA ASN A 147 20.54 2.00 -14.16
C ASN A 147 19.51 0.88 -14.45
N SER A 148 19.98 -0.31 -14.82
CA SER A 148 19.10 -1.46 -15.13
C SER A 148 18.30 -1.96 -13.93
N VAL A 149 18.73 -1.67 -12.71
CA VAL A 149 18.01 -2.04 -11.49
C VAL A 149 17.31 -0.85 -10.81
N GLY A 150 17.14 0.27 -11.55
CA GLY A 150 16.36 1.41 -11.11
C GLY A 150 17.07 2.38 -10.16
N PHE A 151 18.41 2.49 -10.27
CA PHE A 151 19.19 3.52 -9.56
C PHE A 151 19.70 4.56 -10.55
N ASP A 152 19.23 5.80 -10.42
CA ASP A 152 19.67 6.92 -11.27
C ASP A 152 21.09 7.41 -10.92
N ASN A 153 21.60 7.07 -9.73
CA ASN A 153 22.89 7.50 -9.24
C ASN A 153 23.78 6.30 -8.88
N GLY A 154 24.83 6.08 -9.68
CA GLY A 154 25.78 4.97 -9.51
C GLY A 154 26.59 5.02 -8.20
N LEU A 155 26.84 6.22 -7.64
CA LEU A 155 27.50 6.35 -6.33
C LEU A 155 26.57 5.90 -5.21
N TYR A 156 25.30 6.32 -5.26
CA TYR A 156 24.29 5.89 -4.31
C TYR A 156 24.06 4.38 -4.40
N PHE A 157 23.97 3.82 -5.62
CA PHE A 157 23.94 2.38 -5.84
C PHE A 157 25.10 1.67 -5.17
N SER A 158 26.34 2.12 -5.44
CA SER A 158 27.56 1.47 -4.91
C SER A 158 27.62 1.50 -3.38
N LYS A 159 27.21 2.61 -2.76
CA LYS A 159 27.11 2.74 -1.29
C LYS A 159 26.04 1.80 -0.72
N THR A 160 24.86 1.75 -1.36
CA THR A 160 23.77 0.88 -0.95
C THR A 160 24.14 -0.59 -1.10
N PHE A 161 24.77 -0.95 -2.20
CA PHE A 161 25.25 -2.31 -2.46
C PHE A 161 26.29 -2.73 -1.43
N HIS A 162 27.28 -1.89 -1.15
CA HIS A 162 28.28 -2.16 -0.12
C HIS A 162 27.65 -2.36 1.26
N LYS A 163 26.71 -1.50 1.64
CA LYS A 163 25.98 -1.64 2.91
C LYS A 163 25.22 -2.98 3.02
N LYS A 164 24.61 -3.44 1.93
CA LYS A 164 23.80 -4.66 1.92
C LYS A 164 24.57 -5.95 1.70
N LYS A 165 25.72 -5.89 0.99
CA LYS A 165 26.50 -7.08 0.58
C LYS A 165 27.90 -7.16 1.19
N GLY A 166 28.32 -6.14 1.95
CA GLY A 166 29.63 -6.11 2.61
C GLY A 166 30.82 -5.84 1.69
N ALA A 167 30.60 -5.69 0.38
CA ALA A 167 31.64 -5.44 -0.62
C ALA A 167 31.16 -4.46 -1.70
N SER A 168 32.07 -3.74 -2.36
CA SER A 168 31.70 -2.93 -3.52
C SER A 168 31.21 -3.80 -4.68
N PRO A 169 30.37 -3.29 -5.60
CA PRO A 169 29.91 -4.06 -6.76
C PRO A 169 31.05 -4.64 -7.59
N LYS A 170 32.15 -3.89 -7.74
CA LYS A 170 33.35 -4.34 -8.47
C LYS A 170 34.07 -5.49 -7.73
N ALA A 171 34.25 -5.35 -6.42
CA ALA A 171 34.88 -6.38 -5.61
C ALA A 171 34.04 -7.66 -5.56
N TYR A 172 32.70 -7.49 -5.46
CA TYR A 172 31.74 -8.59 -5.49
C TYR A 172 31.83 -9.37 -6.81
N ARG A 173 31.87 -8.69 -7.96
CA ARG A 173 32.06 -9.31 -9.28
C ARG A 173 33.34 -10.10 -9.38
N ILE A 174 34.47 -9.51 -8.94
CA ILE A 174 35.77 -10.18 -8.96
C ILE A 174 35.75 -11.44 -8.10
N LYS A 175 35.19 -11.34 -6.90
CA LYS A 175 35.07 -12.47 -5.96
C LYS A 175 34.30 -13.65 -6.55
N ILE A 176 33.20 -13.38 -7.25
CA ILE A 176 32.32 -14.44 -7.79
C ILE A 176 32.92 -15.06 -9.05
N ARG A 177 33.53 -14.24 -9.91
CA ARG A 177 34.12 -14.70 -11.20
C ARG A 177 35.57 -15.11 -11.11
N GLY A 178 36.32 -14.63 -10.13
CA GLY A 178 37.75 -14.95 -9.93
C GLY A 178 37.97 -16.25 -9.18
N THR A 179 36.95 -17.06 -9.02
CA THR A 179 37.02 -18.45 -8.51
C THR A 179 36.96 -19.48 -9.62
N GLU A 180 37.18 -19.06 -10.89
CA GLU A 180 37.50 -19.97 -12.02
C GLU A 180 39.00 -20.15 -12.23
#